data_9fb70afbd42893c4ac41b277e5474bbe
#
_entry.id   9fb70afbd42893c4ac41b277e5474bbe
#
_cell.length_a   1.000
_cell.length_b   1.000
_cell.length_c   1.000
_cell.angle_alpha   90.00
_cell.angle_beta   90.00
_cell.angle_gamma   90.00
#
_symmetry.space_group_name_H-M   'P 1'
#
loop_
_entity.id
_entity.type
_entity.pdbx_description
1 polymer ?
#
loop_
_entity_poly.entity_id
_entity_poly.type
_entity_poly.pdbx_seq_one_letter_code
_entity_poly.pdbx_strand_id
1 'polypeptide(L)'
;MSNRLELETIKRDILFSHIFKYLPTTATISIIGKMRSGKTTFARLFAEYIANYYRREGDSIYLGVFDPESLKDISTLELEIFDKSQDINILIFDDLSFIVSGRNKLVNNFLNLITRIAHITHSDYNYIFFIGHYSKSISPFLRASNCVVLTSITHPEIRGLKELFTLSSLYDYLDYYSENPHRYIYLIRYHTIERIIDFTHDDLPKPKKKREKTLSLELYP
;
A
#
# COMPACT_ATOMS: atom_id res chain seq x y z
N MET A 1 -19.36 -19.41 -18.89
CA MET A 1 -20.03 -18.57 -17.87
C MET A 1 -18.93 -17.93 -17.04
N SER A 2 -18.75 -16.62 -17.14
CA SER A 2 -17.81 -15.90 -16.26
C SER A 2 -18.43 -15.87 -14.89
N ASN A 3 -17.80 -16.51 -13.90
CA ASN A 3 -18.24 -16.39 -12.52
C ASN A 3 -18.02 -14.92 -12.10
N ARG A 4 -19.09 -14.23 -11.74
CA ARG A 4 -19.04 -12.89 -11.17
C ARG A 4 -18.31 -12.98 -9.81
N LEU A 5 -17.37 -12.07 -9.56
CA LEU A 5 -16.79 -11.93 -8.22
C LEU A 5 -17.85 -11.39 -7.26
N GLU A 6 -18.02 -12.06 -6.14
CA GLU A 6 -18.92 -11.61 -5.08
C GLU A 6 -18.23 -10.59 -4.18
N LEU A 7 -19.02 -9.63 -3.67
CA LEU A 7 -18.57 -8.71 -2.63
C LEU A 7 -18.50 -9.46 -1.31
N GLU A 8 -17.29 -9.62 -0.78
CA GLU A 8 -17.05 -10.29 0.50
C GLU A 8 -16.98 -9.25 1.62
N THR A 9 -17.83 -9.42 2.65
CA THR A 9 -17.64 -8.69 3.92
C THR A 9 -16.82 -9.57 4.86
N ILE A 10 -15.55 -9.20 5.04
CA ILE A 10 -14.59 -9.99 5.83
C ILE A 10 -13.96 -9.11 6.91
N LYS A 11 -13.71 -9.70 8.08
CA LYS A 11 -12.94 -9.01 9.12
C LYS A 11 -11.52 -8.75 8.64
N ARG A 12 -11.02 -7.55 8.91
CA ARG A 12 -9.70 -7.07 8.51
C ARG A 12 -8.57 -8.08 8.81
N ASP A 13 -8.51 -8.58 10.02
CA ASP A 13 -7.41 -9.45 10.45
C ASP A 13 -7.43 -10.82 9.74
N ILE A 14 -8.62 -11.31 9.36
CA ILE A 14 -8.76 -12.52 8.55
C ILE A 14 -8.22 -12.27 7.13
N LEU A 15 -8.58 -11.15 6.52
CA LEU A 15 -8.08 -10.78 5.20
C LEU A 15 -6.55 -10.62 5.21
N PHE A 16 -6.02 -9.87 6.19
CA PHE A 16 -4.58 -9.64 6.29
C PHE A 16 -3.81 -10.94 6.53
N SER A 17 -4.33 -11.84 7.35
CA SER A 17 -3.77 -13.18 7.53
C SER A 17 -3.73 -13.96 6.22
N HIS A 18 -4.80 -13.91 5.43
CA HIS A 18 -4.85 -14.57 4.13
C HIS A 18 -3.82 -14.00 3.16
N ILE A 19 -3.72 -12.68 3.03
CA ILE A 19 -2.74 -12.04 2.13
C ILE A 19 -1.32 -12.39 2.60
N PHE A 20 -1.04 -12.19 3.89
CA PHE A 20 0.27 -12.37 4.50
C PHE A 20 0.85 -13.76 4.24
N LYS A 21 0.04 -14.80 4.32
CA LYS A 21 0.43 -16.20 4.07
C LYS A 21 1.05 -16.42 2.68
N TYR A 22 0.70 -15.59 1.69
CA TYR A 22 1.18 -15.71 0.31
C TYR A 22 2.30 -14.72 -0.02
N LEU A 23 2.73 -13.88 0.92
CA LEU A 23 3.83 -12.97 0.69
C LEU A 23 5.18 -13.68 0.82
N PRO A 24 6.12 -13.47 -0.11
CA PRO A 24 7.49 -13.95 0.03
C PRO A 24 8.25 -13.17 1.11
N THR A 25 9.46 -13.61 1.44
CA THR A 25 10.35 -12.96 2.42
C THR A 25 10.68 -11.51 2.05
N THR A 26 10.83 -11.22 0.75
CA THR A 26 10.87 -9.85 0.24
C THR A 26 9.65 -9.63 -0.62
N ALA A 27 8.68 -8.88 -0.11
CA ALA A 27 7.39 -8.67 -0.74
C ALA A 27 7.12 -7.21 -1.05
N THR A 28 6.55 -6.97 -2.22
CA THR A 28 6.07 -5.66 -2.63
C THR A 28 4.54 -5.63 -2.66
N ILE A 29 3.96 -4.61 -2.05
CA ILE A 29 2.52 -4.39 -1.95
C ILE A 29 2.19 -3.03 -2.58
N SER A 30 1.48 -3.02 -3.70
CA SER A 30 1.07 -1.79 -4.39
C SER A 30 -0.37 -1.44 -4.06
N ILE A 31 -0.62 -0.20 -3.63
CA ILE A 31 -1.95 0.31 -3.29
C ILE A 31 -2.24 1.52 -4.17
N ILE A 32 -3.21 1.39 -5.05
CA ILE A 32 -3.50 2.34 -6.12
C ILE A 32 -4.95 2.83 -6.03
N GLY A 33 -5.16 4.09 -6.39
CA GLY A 33 -6.51 4.68 -6.44
C GLY A 33 -6.48 6.19 -6.36
N LYS A 34 -7.65 6.80 -6.33
CA LYS A 34 -7.80 8.25 -6.25
C LYS A 34 -7.35 8.80 -4.90
N MET A 35 -7.20 10.12 -4.85
CA MET A 35 -7.00 10.83 -3.60
C MET A 35 -8.15 10.55 -2.61
N ARG A 36 -7.82 10.40 -1.33
CA ARG A 36 -8.80 10.14 -0.24
C ARG A 36 -9.59 8.83 -0.35
N SER A 37 -9.10 7.84 -1.09
CA SER A 37 -9.76 6.53 -1.25
C SER A 37 -9.33 5.47 -0.22
N GLY A 38 -8.65 5.86 0.86
CA GLY A 38 -8.25 4.93 1.94
C GLY A 38 -6.93 4.19 1.72
N LYS A 39 -6.13 4.54 0.70
CA LYS A 39 -4.84 3.88 0.40
C LYS A 39 -3.88 3.84 1.59
N THR A 40 -3.56 5.02 2.12
CA THR A 40 -2.62 5.15 3.25
C THR A 40 -3.16 4.45 4.50
N THR A 41 -4.48 4.48 4.71
CA THR A 41 -5.12 3.75 5.82
C THR A 41 -4.92 2.25 5.66
N PHE A 42 -5.19 1.70 4.48
CA PHE A 42 -4.98 0.27 4.21
C PHE A 42 -3.52 -0.13 4.43
N ALA A 43 -2.56 0.63 3.86
CA ALA A 43 -1.14 0.37 4.01
C ALA A 43 -0.71 0.30 5.48
N ARG A 44 -1.09 1.31 6.27
CA ARG A 44 -0.74 1.39 7.69
C ARG A 44 -1.34 0.26 8.51
N LEU A 45 -2.60 -0.07 8.28
CA LEU A 45 -3.26 -1.17 8.99
C LEU A 45 -2.62 -2.52 8.68
N PHE A 46 -2.27 -2.76 7.40
CA PHE A 46 -1.63 -4.00 7.02
C PHE A 46 -0.17 -4.07 7.50
N ALA A 47 0.57 -2.98 7.42
CA ALA A 47 1.92 -2.86 7.99
C ALA A 47 1.92 -3.11 9.51
N GLU A 48 0.94 -2.53 10.23
CA GLU A 48 0.77 -2.76 11.67
C GLU A 48 0.41 -4.21 11.99
N TYR A 49 -0.43 -4.85 11.17
CA TYR A 49 -0.74 -6.28 11.30
C TYR A 49 0.54 -7.13 11.19
N ILE A 50 1.37 -6.90 10.15
CA ILE A 50 2.63 -7.60 9.94
C ILE A 50 3.59 -7.35 11.14
N ALA A 51 3.74 -6.09 11.55
CA ALA A 51 4.59 -5.74 12.69
C ALA A 51 4.14 -6.44 13.99
N ASN A 52 2.83 -6.51 14.26
CA ASN A 52 2.31 -7.17 15.44
C ASN A 52 2.47 -8.69 15.40
N TYR A 53 2.45 -9.29 14.21
CA TYR A 53 2.75 -10.71 14.05
C TYR A 53 4.18 -11.02 14.51
N TYR A 54 5.17 -10.34 13.95
CA TYR A 54 6.58 -10.57 14.26
C TYR A 54 6.98 -10.14 15.68
N ARG A 55 6.38 -9.08 16.25
CA ARG A 55 6.61 -8.70 17.67
C ARG A 55 6.21 -9.81 18.64
N ARG A 56 5.21 -10.62 18.30
CA ARG A 56 4.80 -11.76 19.12
C ARG A 56 5.80 -12.91 19.08
N GLU A 57 6.51 -13.04 17.96
CA GLU A 57 7.60 -14.01 17.79
C GLU A 57 8.92 -13.54 18.43
N GLY A 58 9.01 -12.27 18.79
CA GLY A 58 10.19 -11.68 19.45
C GLY A 58 11.20 -11.02 18.50
N ASP A 59 10.83 -10.86 17.22
CA ASP A 59 11.71 -10.28 16.20
C ASP A 59 11.85 -8.77 16.37
N SER A 60 13.01 -8.24 15.99
CA SER A 60 13.25 -6.81 15.90
C SER A 60 12.66 -6.24 14.60
N ILE A 61 12.03 -5.04 14.68
CA ILE A 61 11.26 -4.49 13.56
C ILE A 61 11.63 -3.05 13.31
N TYR A 62 11.98 -2.74 12.06
CA TYR A 62 12.02 -1.38 11.57
C TYR A 62 10.76 -1.07 10.73
N LEU A 63 10.02 -0.04 11.13
CA LEU A 63 8.88 0.50 10.37
C LEU A 63 9.22 1.91 9.89
N GLY A 64 9.59 2.05 8.61
CA GLY A 64 9.88 3.31 7.94
C GLY A 64 8.67 3.80 7.14
N VAL A 65 8.37 5.11 7.24
CA VAL A 65 7.35 5.78 6.42
C VAL A 65 7.99 6.95 5.70
N PHE A 66 8.03 6.88 4.39
CA PHE A 66 8.70 7.83 3.52
C PHE A 66 7.70 8.56 2.64
N ASP A 67 7.80 9.87 2.63
CA ASP A 67 7.00 10.76 1.80
C ASP A 67 7.79 11.17 0.52
N PRO A 68 7.19 11.94 -0.42
CA PRO A 68 7.88 12.39 -1.62
C PRO A 68 9.14 13.24 -1.35
N GLU A 69 9.23 13.93 -0.23
CA GLU A 69 10.41 14.72 0.11
C GLU A 69 11.60 13.82 0.41
N SER A 70 11.37 12.73 1.16
CA SER A 70 12.38 11.71 1.46
C SER A 70 12.97 11.07 0.22
N LEU A 71 12.22 11.06 -0.89
CA LEU A 71 12.63 10.43 -2.15
C LEU A 71 13.46 11.36 -3.05
N LYS A 72 13.64 12.62 -2.70
CA LYS A 72 14.47 13.56 -3.48
C LYS A 72 15.95 13.21 -3.42
N ASP A 73 16.40 12.65 -2.30
CA ASP A 73 17.76 12.17 -2.12
C ASP A 73 17.78 10.66 -1.82
N ILE A 74 17.92 9.88 -2.87
CA ILE A 74 17.96 8.42 -2.78
C ILE A 74 19.17 7.91 -1.98
N SER A 75 20.28 8.62 -2.00
CA SER A 75 21.49 8.21 -1.27
C SER A 75 21.29 8.35 0.23
N THR A 76 20.70 9.43 0.68
CA THR A 76 20.33 9.63 2.09
C THR A 76 19.27 8.61 2.52
N LEU A 77 18.27 8.33 1.66
CA LEU A 77 17.25 7.32 1.92
C LEU A 77 17.86 5.92 2.07
N GLU A 78 18.80 5.55 1.18
CA GLU A 78 19.50 4.26 1.23
C GLU A 78 20.28 4.09 2.55
N LEU A 79 21.00 5.14 2.98
CA LEU A 79 21.71 5.15 4.26
C LEU A 79 20.75 5.04 5.44
N GLU A 80 19.64 5.78 5.43
CA GLU A 80 18.64 5.72 6.50
C GLU A 80 18.03 4.31 6.65
N ILE A 81 17.70 3.66 5.54
CA ILE A 81 17.17 2.30 5.54
C ILE A 81 18.22 1.32 6.07
N PHE A 82 19.49 1.46 5.62
CA PHE A 82 20.58 0.60 6.08
C PHE A 82 20.83 0.75 7.58
N ASP A 83 20.97 1.99 8.07
CA ASP A 83 21.32 2.27 9.47
C ASP A 83 20.20 1.84 10.46
N LYS A 84 18.94 1.87 10.02
CA LYS A 84 17.79 1.52 10.85
C LYS A 84 17.26 0.11 10.62
N SER A 85 17.82 -0.64 9.67
CA SER A 85 17.33 -1.97 9.34
C SER A 85 17.43 -2.92 10.53
N GLN A 86 16.46 -3.83 10.61
CA GLN A 86 16.32 -4.84 11.66
C GLN A 86 16.03 -6.20 10.99
N ASP A 87 15.76 -7.24 11.78
CA ASP A 87 15.42 -8.56 11.24
C ASP A 87 14.24 -8.48 10.27
N ILE A 88 13.26 -7.63 10.61
CA ILE A 88 12.06 -7.39 9.81
C ILE A 88 11.99 -5.91 9.43
N ASN A 89 11.99 -5.60 8.13
CA ASN A 89 11.76 -4.25 7.64
C ASN A 89 10.38 -4.11 7.01
N ILE A 90 9.66 -3.09 7.42
CA ILE A 90 8.38 -2.68 6.85
C ILE A 90 8.52 -1.23 6.37
N LEU A 91 8.55 -1.04 5.05
CA LEU A 91 8.81 0.26 4.44
C LEU A 91 7.58 0.73 3.68
N ILE A 92 7.06 1.89 4.02
CA ILE A 92 5.89 2.51 3.39
C ILE A 92 6.35 3.73 2.62
N PHE A 93 6.25 3.69 1.30
CA PHE A 93 6.49 4.82 0.42
C PHE A 93 5.14 5.43 0.02
N ASP A 94 4.82 6.59 0.60
CA ASP A 94 3.55 7.28 0.36
C ASP A 94 3.66 8.25 -0.81
N ASP A 95 2.59 8.36 -1.59
CA ASP A 95 2.44 9.23 -2.76
C ASP A 95 3.53 9.09 -3.85
N LEU A 96 3.68 7.87 -4.35
CA LEU A 96 4.59 7.57 -5.47
C LEU A 96 4.00 7.90 -6.86
N SER A 97 3.22 8.97 -6.98
CA SER A 97 2.58 9.37 -8.25
C SER A 97 3.59 9.60 -9.39
N PHE A 98 4.84 9.95 -9.08
CA PHE A 98 5.92 10.12 -10.05
C PHE A 98 6.46 8.80 -10.63
N ILE A 99 6.35 7.68 -9.92
CA ILE A 99 6.80 6.35 -10.41
C ILE A 99 5.97 5.89 -11.59
N VAL A 100 4.76 6.37 -11.69
CA VAL A 100 3.82 5.95 -12.72
C VAL A 100 4.27 6.38 -14.12
N SER A 101 5.01 7.47 -14.25
CA SER A 101 5.50 7.98 -15.54
C SER A 101 6.78 7.31 -16.06
N GLY A 102 7.53 6.60 -15.22
CA GLY A 102 8.61 5.66 -15.58
C GLY A 102 9.83 6.20 -16.34
N ARG A 103 9.97 7.51 -16.56
CA ARG A 103 10.96 8.09 -17.49
C ARG A 103 12.01 8.99 -16.86
N ASN A 104 12.04 9.12 -15.57
CA ASN A 104 12.92 10.10 -14.93
C ASN A 104 14.04 9.34 -14.15
N LYS A 105 15.22 9.96 -14.06
CA LYS A 105 16.39 9.39 -13.38
C LYS A 105 16.09 9.02 -11.91
N LEU A 106 15.27 9.81 -11.24
CA LEU A 106 14.85 9.57 -9.86
C LEU A 106 14.07 8.25 -9.73
N VAL A 107 13.16 7.97 -10.67
CA VAL A 107 12.40 6.71 -10.71
C VAL A 107 13.34 5.52 -10.87
N ASN A 108 14.29 5.60 -11.80
CA ASN A 108 15.23 4.50 -12.03
C ASN A 108 16.13 4.27 -10.80
N ASN A 109 16.60 5.31 -10.15
CA ASN A 109 17.39 5.21 -8.93
C ASN A 109 16.57 4.58 -7.80
N PHE A 110 15.32 4.99 -7.64
CA PHE A 110 14.41 4.41 -6.65
C PHE A 110 14.13 2.92 -6.93
N LEU A 111 13.85 2.55 -8.18
CA LEU A 111 13.66 1.15 -8.55
C LEU A 111 14.92 0.31 -8.30
N ASN A 112 16.10 0.86 -8.59
CA ASN A 112 17.37 0.20 -8.28
C ASN A 112 17.57 0.02 -6.76
N LEU A 113 17.20 1.00 -5.94
CA LEU A 113 17.21 0.85 -4.48
C LEU A 113 16.30 -0.31 -4.04
N ILE A 114 15.05 -0.31 -4.51
CA ILE A 114 14.08 -1.35 -4.13
C ILE A 114 14.52 -2.76 -4.55
N THR A 115 15.07 -2.93 -5.75
CA THR A 115 15.56 -4.25 -6.21
C THR A 115 16.75 -4.76 -5.39
N ARG A 116 17.49 -3.88 -4.75
CA ARG A 116 18.67 -4.20 -3.93
C ARG A 116 18.36 -4.26 -2.44
N ILE A 117 17.13 -3.94 -2.01
CA ILE A 117 16.83 -3.71 -0.60
C ILE A 117 17.18 -4.91 0.30
N ALA A 118 16.91 -6.11 -0.15
CA ALA A 118 17.26 -7.33 0.57
C ALA A 118 18.78 -7.52 0.77
N HIS A 119 19.59 -7.00 -0.15
CA HIS A 119 21.06 -7.05 -0.04
C HIS A 119 21.59 -5.93 0.85
N ILE A 120 20.94 -4.77 0.83
CA ILE A 120 21.35 -3.59 1.60
C ILE A 120 21.05 -3.80 3.09
N THR A 121 19.88 -4.33 3.42
CA THR A 121 19.40 -4.43 4.80
C THR A 121 19.93 -5.65 5.54
N HIS A 122 20.37 -6.69 4.83
CA HIS A 122 20.72 -8.01 5.42
C HIS A 122 19.64 -8.60 6.32
N SER A 123 18.38 -8.24 6.08
CA SER A 123 17.23 -8.60 6.89
C SER A 123 16.59 -9.88 6.40
N ASP A 124 15.98 -10.64 7.31
CA ASP A 124 15.29 -11.88 6.97
C ASP A 124 14.03 -11.61 6.14
N TYR A 125 13.32 -10.51 6.46
CA TYR A 125 12.09 -10.16 5.79
C TYR A 125 12.01 -8.66 5.45
N ASN A 126 11.54 -8.35 4.25
CA ASN A 126 11.32 -6.98 3.78
C ASN A 126 9.92 -6.84 3.17
N TYR A 127 9.06 -6.05 3.78
CA TYR A 127 7.71 -5.73 3.29
C TYR A 127 7.66 -4.28 2.81
N ILE A 128 7.47 -4.09 1.51
CA ILE A 128 7.60 -2.78 0.86
C ILE A 128 6.26 -2.37 0.30
N PHE A 129 5.69 -1.31 0.86
CA PHE A 129 4.41 -0.75 0.46
C PHE A 129 4.60 0.44 -0.46
N PHE A 130 3.92 0.42 -1.60
CA PHE A 130 3.86 1.52 -2.55
C PHE A 130 2.45 2.09 -2.59
N ILE A 131 2.32 3.37 -2.26
CA ILE A 131 1.05 4.07 -2.32
C ILE A 131 1.12 5.07 -3.47
N GLY A 132 0.26 4.91 -4.46
CA GLY A 132 0.25 5.77 -5.63
C GLY A 132 -1.14 6.18 -6.08
N HIS A 133 -1.20 7.33 -6.75
CA HIS A 133 -2.38 7.71 -7.49
C HIS A 133 -2.42 6.97 -8.83
N TYR A 134 -3.62 6.58 -9.25
CA TYR A 134 -3.77 5.99 -10.56
C TYR A 134 -3.41 7.01 -11.65
N SER A 135 -2.59 6.62 -12.61
CA SER A 135 -2.37 7.33 -13.87
C SER A 135 -2.46 6.35 -15.04
N LYS A 136 -2.65 6.89 -16.25
CA LYS A 136 -2.86 6.09 -17.48
C LYS A 136 -1.72 5.13 -17.81
N SER A 137 -0.52 5.34 -17.29
CA SER A 137 0.64 4.47 -17.50
C SER A 137 1.10 3.90 -16.16
N ILE A 138 0.63 2.71 -15.83
CA ILE A 138 1.09 2.01 -14.63
C ILE A 138 2.48 1.44 -14.89
N SER A 139 3.42 1.77 -14.02
CA SER A 139 4.79 1.27 -14.10
C SER A 139 4.83 -0.26 -14.15
N PRO A 140 5.70 -0.87 -14.97
CA PRO A 140 5.95 -2.31 -14.94
C PRO A 140 6.25 -2.84 -13.54
N PHE A 141 6.84 -2.02 -12.70
CA PHE A 141 7.15 -2.35 -11.31
C PHE A 141 5.90 -2.62 -10.47
N LEU A 142 4.85 -1.80 -10.61
CA LEU A 142 3.57 -2.02 -9.91
C LEU A 142 2.89 -3.33 -10.39
N ARG A 143 3.14 -3.73 -11.64
CA ARG A 143 2.62 -4.99 -12.19
C ARG A 143 3.28 -6.21 -11.56
N ALA A 144 4.56 -6.09 -11.21
CA ALA A 144 5.35 -7.15 -10.60
C ALA A 144 5.10 -7.29 -9.08
N SER A 145 4.27 -6.43 -8.47
CA SER A 145 3.99 -6.49 -7.04
C SER A 145 3.31 -7.81 -6.64
N ASN A 146 3.73 -8.36 -5.50
CA ASN A 146 3.18 -9.60 -4.93
C ASN A 146 1.72 -9.46 -4.51
N CYS A 147 1.35 -8.24 -4.07
CA CYS A 147 -0.03 -7.87 -3.78
C CYS A 147 -0.36 -6.53 -4.42
N VAL A 148 -1.51 -6.42 -5.08
CA VAL A 148 -2.02 -5.18 -5.65
C VAL A 148 -3.40 -4.90 -5.08
N VAL A 149 -3.58 -3.70 -4.53
CA VAL A 149 -4.83 -3.22 -3.93
C VAL A 149 -5.32 -2.02 -4.72
N LEU A 150 -6.52 -2.13 -5.26
CA LEU A 150 -7.22 -1.04 -5.93
C LEU A 150 -8.30 -0.50 -5.01
N THR A 151 -8.24 0.80 -4.70
CA THR A 151 -9.13 1.44 -3.72
C THR A 151 -10.21 2.34 -4.34
N SER A 152 -10.08 2.64 -5.61
CA SER A 152 -11.10 3.38 -6.38
C SER A 152 -10.79 3.31 -7.87
N ILE A 153 -11.83 3.37 -8.70
CA ILE A 153 -11.74 3.27 -10.15
C ILE A 153 -12.84 4.08 -10.83
N THR A 154 -12.60 4.45 -12.08
CA THR A 154 -13.61 4.96 -13.01
C THR A 154 -13.57 4.17 -14.30
N HIS A 155 -14.65 4.19 -15.08
CA HIS A 155 -14.72 3.51 -16.38
C HIS A 155 -13.53 3.77 -17.32
N PRO A 156 -13.06 5.00 -17.52
CA PRO A 156 -11.91 5.27 -18.38
C PRO A 156 -10.60 4.62 -17.90
N GLU A 157 -10.50 4.30 -16.60
CA GLU A 157 -9.29 3.72 -15.99
C GLU A 157 -9.18 2.22 -16.20
N ILE A 158 -10.30 1.52 -16.46
CA ILE A 158 -10.33 0.05 -16.66
C ILE A 158 -9.32 -0.39 -17.71
N ARG A 159 -9.20 0.35 -18.83
CA ARG A 159 -8.27 -0.02 -19.91
C ARG A 159 -6.82 -0.12 -19.45
N GLY A 160 -6.39 0.75 -18.54
CA GLY A 160 -5.03 0.75 -17.99
C GLY A 160 -4.81 -0.33 -16.91
N LEU A 161 -5.89 -0.79 -16.27
CA LEU A 161 -5.83 -1.75 -15.16
C LEU A 161 -5.94 -3.22 -15.61
N LYS A 162 -6.30 -3.47 -16.87
CA LYS A 162 -6.46 -4.83 -17.44
C LYS A 162 -5.21 -5.72 -17.36
N GLU A 163 -4.05 -5.11 -17.15
CA GLU A 163 -2.79 -5.84 -16.97
C GLU A 163 -2.54 -6.22 -15.51
N LEU A 164 -3.27 -5.58 -14.59
CA LEU A 164 -3.19 -5.86 -13.14
C LEU A 164 -4.29 -6.81 -12.68
N PHE A 165 -5.47 -6.71 -13.27
CA PHE A 165 -6.67 -7.45 -12.88
C PHE A 165 -7.38 -8.00 -14.10
N THR A 166 -8.19 -9.04 -13.92
CA THR A 166 -9.07 -9.52 -14.99
C THR A 166 -10.14 -8.48 -15.31
N LEU A 167 -10.57 -8.40 -16.56
CA LEU A 167 -11.61 -7.44 -16.96
C LEU A 167 -12.93 -7.67 -16.23
N SER A 168 -13.30 -8.93 -16.00
CA SER A 168 -14.51 -9.27 -15.23
C SER A 168 -14.43 -8.70 -13.84
N SER A 169 -13.32 -8.91 -13.11
CA SER A 169 -13.12 -8.39 -11.76
C SER A 169 -13.18 -6.87 -11.70
N LEU A 170 -12.63 -6.18 -12.71
CA LEU A 170 -12.70 -4.72 -12.79
C LEU A 170 -14.11 -4.20 -12.98
N TYR A 171 -14.94 -4.86 -13.81
CA TYR A 171 -16.33 -4.47 -13.99
C TYR A 171 -17.16 -4.80 -12.76
N ASP A 172 -17.03 -6.00 -12.18
CA ASP A 172 -17.72 -6.37 -10.95
C ASP A 172 -17.39 -5.39 -9.81
N TYR A 173 -16.10 -5.03 -9.68
CA TYR A 173 -15.68 -4.03 -8.69
C TYR A 173 -16.28 -2.65 -8.93
N LEU A 174 -16.32 -2.19 -10.20
CA LEU A 174 -16.89 -0.90 -10.55
C LEU A 174 -18.37 -0.83 -10.21
N ASP A 175 -19.11 -1.90 -10.47
CA ASP A 175 -20.54 -1.99 -10.14
C ASP A 175 -20.74 -1.83 -8.61
N TYR A 176 -20.04 -2.62 -7.80
CA TYR A 176 -20.12 -2.53 -6.34
C TYR A 176 -19.68 -1.15 -5.81
N TYR A 177 -18.58 -0.61 -6.36
CA TYR A 177 -18.08 0.70 -5.94
C TYR A 177 -19.03 1.84 -6.29
N SER A 178 -19.69 1.80 -7.44
CA SER A 178 -20.67 2.81 -7.86
C SER A 178 -21.96 2.77 -7.06
N GLU A 179 -22.40 1.58 -6.65
CA GLU A 179 -23.56 1.40 -5.78
C GLU A 179 -23.31 1.83 -4.33
N ASN A 180 -22.04 1.85 -3.89
CA ASN A 180 -21.66 2.10 -2.51
C ASN A 180 -20.51 3.13 -2.39
N PRO A 181 -20.69 4.37 -2.85
CA PRO A 181 -19.60 5.34 -2.96
C PRO A 181 -19.00 5.79 -1.62
N HIS A 182 -19.66 5.50 -0.51
CA HIS A 182 -19.22 5.85 0.85
C HIS A 182 -18.56 4.68 1.60
N ARG A 183 -18.46 3.51 1.00
CA ARG A 183 -17.83 2.35 1.59
C ARG A 183 -16.38 2.24 1.12
N TYR A 184 -15.54 1.65 1.96
CA TYR A 184 -14.16 1.31 1.60
C TYR A 184 -14.15 -0.07 0.95
N ILE A 185 -14.49 -0.10 -0.34
CA ILE A 185 -14.46 -1.32 -1.16
C ILE A 185 -13.12 -1.38 -1.87
N TYR A 186 -12.47 -2.53 -1.78
CA TYR A 186 -11.17 -2.80 -2.36
C TYR A 186 -11.24 -3.96 -3.33
N LEU A 187 -10.62 -3.83 -4.50
CA LEU A 187 -10.29 -4.99 -5.34
C LEU A 187 -8.83 -5.35 -5.05
N ILE A 188 -8.61 -6.56 -4.56
CA ILE A 188 -7.30 -7.03 -4.11
C ILE A 188 -6.89 -8.23 -4.94
N ARG A 189 -5.65 -8.19 -5.47
CA ARG A 189 -4.99 -9.31 -6.11
C ARG A 189 -3.74 -9.69 -5.31
N TYR A 190 -3.65 -10.94 -4.94
CA TYR A 190 -2.45 -11.53 -4.35
C TYR A 190 -2.31 -12.97 -4.82
N HIS A 191 -1.09 -13.37 -5.16
CA HIS A 191 -0.84 -14.64 -5.86
C HIS A 191 -1.69 -14.70 -7.14
N THR A 192 -2.56 -15.70 -7.30
CA THR A 192 -3.51 -15.87 -8.43
C THR A 192 -4.96 -15.53 -8.02
N ILE A 193 -5.16 -14.98 -6.83
CA ILE A 193 -6.48 -14.75 -6.25
C ILE A 193 -6.85 -13.28 -6.42
N GLU A 194 -8.05 -13.02 -6.94
CA GLU A 194 -8.69 -11.71 -6.97
C GLU A 194 -9.94 -11.73 -6.09
N ARG A 195 -10.13 -10.71 -5.24
CA ARG A 195 -11.27 -10.57 -4.33
C ARG A 195 -11.75 -9.13 -4.28
N ILE A 196 -13.07 -8.95 -4.15
CA ILE A 196 -13.71 -7.65 -3.86
C ILE A 196 -14.11 -7.67 -2.40
N ILE A 197 -13.55 -6.78 -1.62
CA ILE A 197 -13.69 -6.75 -0.16
C ILE A 197 -14.29 -5.43 0.30
N ASP A 198 -15.29 -5.50 1.16
CA ASP A 198 -15.86 -4.37 1.89
C ASP A 198 -15.36 -4.42 3.35
N PHE A 199 -14.62 -3.39 3.76
CA PHE A 199 -14.32 -3.19 5.18
C PHE A 199 -15.46 -2.46 5.85
N THR A 200 -16.01 -3.04 6.91
CA THR A 200 -16.98 -2.35 7.75
C THR A 200 -16.32 -1.18 8.48
N HIS A 201 -17.05 -0.08 8.68
CA HIS A 201 -16.55 1.13 9.36
C HIS A 201 -15.99 0.86 10.77
N ASP A 202 -16.44 -0.21 11.42
CA ASP A 202 -16.01 -0.60 12.77
C ASP A 202 -14.56 -1.09 12.83
N ASP A 203 -14.00 -1.50 11.67
CA ASP A 203 -12.62 -1.98 11.55
C ASP A 203 -11.60 -0.86 11.29
N LEU A 204 -12.04 0.37 11.05
CA LEU A 204 -11.15 1.50 10.81
C LEU A 204 -10.80 2.21 12.13
N PRO A 205 -9.52 2.56 12.35
CA PRO A 205 -9.14 3.34 13.51
C PRO A 205 -9.87 4.68 13.47
N LYS A 206 -10.63 4.99 14.53
CA LYS A 206 -11.26 6.31 14.67
C LYS A 206 -10.17 7.38 14.54
N PRO A 207 -10.37 8.43 13.72
CA PRO A 207 -9.39 9.48 13.58
C PRO A 207 -9.06 10.04 14.97
N LYS A 208 -7.78 10.01 15.36
CA LYS A 208 -7.34 10.65 16.61
C LYS A 208 -7.76 12.10 16.52
N LYS A 209 -8.63 12.57 17.42
CA LYS A 209 -8.97 13.99 17.54
C LYS A 209 -7.65 14.75 17.60
N LYS A 210 -7.42 15.67 16.65
CA LYS A 210 -6.31 16.61 16.72
C LYS A 210 -6.41 17.25 18.11
N ARG A 211 -5.39 17.07 18.97
CA ARG A 211 -5.26 17.90 20.15
C ARG A 211 -5.18 19.32 19.63
N GLU A 212 -6.19 20.12 19.90
CA GLU A 212 -6.12 21.56 19.72
C GLU A 212 -4.90 22.03 20.52
N LYS A 213 -3.87 22.48 19.81
CA LYS A 213 -2.81 23.26 20.42
C LYS A 213 -3.49 24.56 20.85
N THR A 214 -3.86 24.65 22.10
CA THR A 214 -4.18 25.93 22.75
C THR A 214 -2.90 26.74 22.67
N LEU A 215 -2.82 27.68 21.73
CA LEU A 215 -1.82 28.73 21.70
C LEU A 215 -2.18 29.66 22.88
N SER A 216 -1.58 29.44 24.01
CA SER A 216 -1.52 30.46 25.07
C SER A 216 -0.65 31.59 24.52
N LEU A 217 -1.28 32.67 24.07
CA LEU A 217 -0.65 33.97 23.86
C LEU A 217 -0.30 34.50 25.26
N GLU A 218 0.92 34.25 25.72
CA GLU A 218 1.51 35.01 26.80
C GLU A 218 1.83 36.41 26.26
N LEU A 219 0.95 37.36 26.58
CA LEU A 219 1.24 38.79 26.48
C LEU A 219 2.23 39.11 27.59
N TYR A 220 3.48 39.38 27.23
CA TYR A 220 4.44 40.05 28.12
C TYR A 220 4.12 41.51 28.21
N PRO A 221 4.24 42.11 29.40
CA PRO A 221 3.95 43.50 29.69
C PRO A 221 4.96 44.48 29.06
#